data_e981244e427ffa66f2d09a529360dce8
#
_entry.id   e981244e427ffa66f2d09a529360dce8
#
_cell.length_a   1.000
_cell.length_b   1.000
_cell.length_c   1.000
_cell.angle_alpha   90.00
_cell.angle_beta   90.00
_cell.angle_gamma   90.00
#
_symmetry.space_group_name_H-M   'P 1'
#
loop_
_entity.id
_entity.type
_entity.pdbx_description
1 polymer ?
#
loop_
_entity_poly.entity_id
_entity_poly.type
_entity_poly.pdbx_seq_one_letter_code
_entity_poly.pdbx_strand_id
1 'polypeptide(L)'
;MAPALAVSGVDREAVTIQSLTANGCALLLFVSEECPTSALAMRKLGPLCQDWEKSGVSCTAVFEDPLEVAIRTARRSGWTGRVVSQPLPYQTSRAYGLVSVPTAFLIDRQGLINDRVIGWDHAAIAQLIQRAGKIAATTLPIPTATEPLHKPGCSSKAALDPEIAAAMTARSDDDEIEEMFERGWTDGLPVVPPTEERVEKMLGKYLPQTSLGPVPPAMGEATLERLAACAVLAGCRPAYFPVVVAAATAALDSRFNVHGQAVTTQPAGQLIVVNGPIRHELGLNSGMGVLGPGNRANLTIGRALRLMIELTGGGMPGALDRSTLGHMGKIGFCIAEDEEVSPWPPLHVERGFAPGQSVVTLIGSDAPLSISDHRSRTPEDLAYILAWAAASTWSTNWWPLAEPSVFIICPEHAEMFRAHHWTKQRLREYMFEAVHKLARDLSRGETTPFVHRSDPDAEVRKWRSPEQIILLVAGGEAGRYSAVLGPCTGMGSQIVSAEVAAR
;
A
#
# COMPACT_ATOMS: atom_id res chain seq x y z
N MET A 1 29.43 -1.87 -18.77
CA MET A 1 28.74 -2.92 -19.56
C MET A 1 27.31 -3.06 -19.04
N ALA A 2 26.33 -3.16 -19.92
CA ALA A 2 24.96 -3.44 -19.52
C ALA A 2 24.87 -4.89 -18.99
N PRO A 3 24.18 -5.14 -17.90
CA PRO A 3 23.95 -6.48 -17.36
C PRO A 3 23.19 -7.38 -18.35
N ALA A 4 23.40 -8.70 -18.25
CA ALA A 4 22.66 -9.67 -19.04
C ALA A 4 21.15 -9.63 -18.72
N LEU A 5 20.32 -9.95 -19.71
CA LEU A 5 18.88 -10.00 -19.57
C LEU A 5 18.43 -11.43 -19.22
N ALA A 6 17.80 -11.61 -18.07
CA ALA A 6 17.11 -12.84 -17.67
C ALA A 6 15.59 -12.61 -17.83
N VAL A 7 15.12 -12.69 -19.09
CA VAL A 7 13.74 -12.33 -19.48
C VAL A 7 13.14 -13.38 -20.43
N SER A 8 11.81 -13.44 -20.47
CA SER A 8 11.04 -14.24 -21.41
C SER A 8 10.30 -13.33 -22.40
N GLY A 9 10.50 -13.55 -23.70
CA GLY A 9 9.77 -12.86 -24.77
C GLY A 9 8.54 -13.64 -25.23
N VAL A 10 7.77 -13.01 -26.11
CA VAL A 10 6.54 -13.60 -26.70
C VAL A 10 6.84 -14.90 -27.45
N ASP A 11 7.98 -14.95 -28.15
CA ASP A 11 8.38 -16.10 -29.00
C ASP A 11 9.31 -17.10 -28.29
N ARG A 12 9.47 -16.99 -26.98
CA ARG A 12 10.39 -17.78 -26.13
C ARG A 12 11.86 -17.73 -26.58
N GLU A 13 12.23 -16.82 -27.46
CA GLU A 13 13.61 -16.60 -27.85
C GLU A 13 14.42 -15.95 -26.74
N ALA A 14 15.67 -16.33 -26.58
CA ALA A 14 16.60 -15.69 -25.64
C ALA A 14 16.93 -14.28 -26.15
N VAL A 15 16.46 -13.26 -25.38
CA VAL A 15 16.77 -11.86 -25.69
C VAL A 15 18.08 -11.50 -25.00
N THR A 16 19.08 -11.09 -25.78
CA THR A 16 20.39 -10.66 -25.26
C THR A 16 20.67 -9.21 -25.63
N ILE A 17 21.55 -8.56 -24.88
CA ILE A 17 21.99 -7.19 -25.21
C ILE A 17 22.58 -7.16 -26.63
N GLN A 18 23.37 -8.15 -27.00
CA GLN A 18 23.97 -8.26 -28.36
C GLN A 18 22.88 -8.33 -29.43
N SER A 19 21.82 -9.11 -29.20
CA SER A 19 20.71 -9.18 -30.17
C SER A 19 19.93 -7.88 -30.30
N LEU A 20 19.80 -7.13 -29.22
CA LEU A 20 19.11 -5.83 -29.20
C LEU A 20 19.94 -4.71 -29.82
N THR A 21 21.26 -4.77 -29.73
CA THR A 21 22.17 -3.72 -30.25
C THR A 21 22.78 -4.09 -31.60
N ALA A 22 22.42 -5.22 -32.19
CA ALA A 22 22.98 -5.71 -33.46
C ALA A 22 22.90 -4.70 -34.62
N ASN A 23 21.80 -3.95 -34.71
CA ASN A 23 21.56 -2.99 -35.78
C ASN A 23 21.92 -1.55 -35.38
N GLY A 24 22.36 -1.30 -34.13
CA GLY A 24 22.66 0.06 -33.67
C GLY A 24 22.71 0.16 -32.15
N CYS A 25 21.77 0.85 -31.55
CA CYS A 25 21.63 0.94 -30.12
C CYS A 25 20.26 0.42 -29.63
N ALA A 26 20.11 0.22 -28.35
CA ALA A 26 18.88 -0.26 -27.73
C ALA A 26 18.36 0.71 -26.68
N LEU A 27 17.06 0.95 -26.70
CA LEU A 27 16.29 1.60 -25.63
C LEU A 27 15.57 0.50 -24.85
N LEU A 28 15.96 0.32 -23.59
CA LEU A 28 15.25 -0.53 -22.64
C LEU A 28 14.38 0.33 -21.76
N LEU A 29 13.08 0.08 -21.73
CA LEU A 29 12.12 0.75 -20.84
C LEU A 29 11.61 -0.26 -19.83
N PHE A 30 12.08 -0.18 -18.60
CA PHE A 30 11.59 -0.99 -17.49
C PHE A 30 10.28 -0.42 -16.97
N VAL A 31 9.26 -1.26 -16.86
CA VAL A 31 7.87 -0.86 -16.56
C VAL A 31 7.17 -1.88 -15.67
N SER A 32 6.07 -1.44 -15.04
CA SER A 32 5.09 -2.31 -14.37
C SER A 32 3.66 -1.88 -14.74
N GLU A 33 2.74 -2.86 -14.85
CA GLU A 33 1.31 -2.61 -15.10
C GLU A 33 0.70 -1.68 -14.07
N GLU A 34 1.09 -1.86 -12.81
CA GLU A 34 0.55 -1.14 -11.67
C GLU A 34 1.00 0.33 -11.60
N CYS A 35 2.01 0.71 -12.39
CA CYS A 35 2.56 2.06 -12.37
C CYS A 35 1.89 2.97 -13.40
N PRO A 36 1.10 3.98 -12.99
CA PRO A 36 0.47 4.94 -13.91
C PRO A 36 1.48 5.74 -14.74
N THR A 37 2.70 5.95 -14.20
CA THR A 37 3.78 6.63 -14.92
C THR A 37 4.41 5.73 -15.98
N SER A 38 4.49 4.41 -15.75
CA SER A 38 4.86 3.43 -16.78
C SER A 38 3.87 3.44 -17.94
N ALA A 39 2.57 3.42 -17.64
CA ALA A 39 1.53 3.52 -18.67
C ALA A 39 1.60 4.84 -19.45
N LEU A 40 1.93 5.97 -18.81
CA LEU A 40 2.16 7.24 -19.46
C LEU A 40 3.36 7.18 -20.40
N ALA A 41 4.53 6.73 -19.94
CA ALA A 41 5.74 6.62 -20.74
C ALA A 41 5.52 5.73 -21.97
N MET A 42 4.87 4.58 -21.79
CA MET A 42 4.55 3.67 -22.89
C MET A 42 3.62 4.31 -23.94
N ARG A 43 2.58 5.05 -23.52
CA ARG A 43 1.70 5.78 -24.47
C ARG A 43 2.42 6.87 -25.24
N LYS A 44 3.41 7.52 -24.63
CA LYS A 44 4.17 8.61 -25.26
C LYS A 44 5.25 8.08 -26.20
N LEU A 45 5.92 6.98 -25.85
CA LEU A 45 7.05 6.43 -26.61
C LEU A 45 6.62 5.33 -27.59
N GLY A 46 5.61 4.54 -27.23
CA GLY A 46 5.19 3.37 -28.00
C GLY A 46 4.91 3.63 -29.49
N PRO A 47 4.18 4.68 -29.86
CA PRO A 47 3.92 4.99 -31.27
C PRO A 47 5.19 5.29 -32.09
N LEU A 48 6.30 5.67 -31.43
CA LEU A 48 7.55 6.04 -32.08
C LEU A 48 8.51 4.86 -32.27
N CYS A 49 8.27 3.73 -31.57
CA CYS A 49 9.19 2.60 -31.57
C CYS A 49 9.47 2.05 -32.98
N GLN A 50 8.45 1.93 -33.85
CA GLN A 50 8.63 1.41 -35.20
C GLN A 50 9.54 2.30 -36.07
N ASP A 51 9.45 3.62 -35.94
CA ASP A 51 10.30 4.54 -36.68
C ASP A 51 11.72 4.56 -36.15
N TRP A 52 11.89 4.38 -34.84
CA TRP A 52 13.20 4.22 -34.22
C TRP A 52 13.86 2.89 -34.66
N GLU A 53 13.11 1.79 -34.72
CA GLU A 53 13.62 0.49 -35.17
C GLU A 53 14.11 0.54 -36.63
N LYS A 54 13.37 1.19 -37.54
CA LYS A 54 13.82 1.44 -38.91
C LYS A 54 15.12 2.25 -38.98
N SER A 55 15.37 3.04 -37.95
CA SER A 55 16.55 3.89 -37.80
C SER A 55 17.70 3.23 -37.01
N GLY A 56 17.61 1.93 -36.70
CA GLY A 56 18.64 1.18 -36.00
C GLY A 56 18.61 1.32 -34.47
N VAL A 57 17.50 1.80 -33.90
CA VAL A 57 17.30 1.87 -32.44
C VAL A 57 16.24 0.87 -32.04
N SER A 58 16.63 -0.25 -31.43
CA SER A 58 15.65 -1.24 -30.94
C SER A 58 14.96 -0.76 -29.66
N CYS A 59 13.66 -1.02 -29.57
CA CYS A 59 12.83 -0.61 -28.43
C CYS A 59 12.29 -1.84 -27.71
N THR A 60 12.62 -1.97 -26.44
CA THR A 60 12.15 -3.11 -25.63
C THR A 60 11.56 -2.62 -24.31
N ALA A 61 10.31 -2.98 -24.05
CA ALA A 61 9.68 -2.83 -22.74
C ALA A 61 9.96 -4.08 -21.90
N VAL A 62 10.59 -3.90 -20.75
CA VAL A 62 10.94 -4.94 -19.79
C VAL A 62 9.97 -4.85 -18.61
N PHE A 63 9.06 -5.80 -18.52
CA PHE A 63 8.03 -5.82 -17.49
C PHE A 63 8.46 -6.61 -16.25
N GLU A 64 8.10 -6.09 -15.10
CA GLU A 64 8.16 -6.80 -13.80
C GLU A 64 6.88 -7.60 -13.52
N ASP A 65 6.03 -7.78 -14.52
CA ASP A 65 4.73 -8.45 -14.45
C ASP A 65 4.77 -9.74 -15.29
N PRO A 66 3.85 -10.71 -15.03
CA PRO A 66 3.74 -11.91 -15.86
C PRO A 66 3.55 -11.58 -17.34
N LEU A 67 4.06 -12.44 -18.22
CA LEU A 67 4.12 -12.17 -19.67
C LEU A 67 2.73 -11.85 -20.28
N GLU A 68 1.68 -12.54 -19.85
CA GLU A 68 0.31 -12.29 -20.33
C GLU A 68 -0.18 -10.88 -19.96
N VAL A 69 0.15 -10.45 -18.73
CA VAL A 69 -0.15 -9.10 -18.23
C VAL A 69 0.66 -8.06 -19.01
N ALA A 70 1.95 -8.32 -19.22
CA ALA A 70 2.85 -7.46 -19.98
C ALA A 70 2.33 -7.22 -21.42
N ILE A 71 1.93 -8.27 -22.13
CA ILE A 71 1.39 -8.19 -23.50
C ILE A 71 0.08 -7.36 -23.51
N ARG A 72 -0.84 -7.65 -22.60
CA ARG A 72 -2.12 -6.93 -22.50
C ARG A 72 -1.89 -5.44 -22.22
N THR A 73 -1.01 -5.12 -21.30
CA THR A 73 -0.69 -3.74 -20.91
C THR A 73 0.04 -2.99 -22.00
N ALA A 74 0.97 -3.62 -22.70
CA ALA A 74 1.67 -3.05 -23.85
C ALA A 74 0.67 -2.67 -24.96
N ARG A 75 -0.23 -3.60 -25.32
CA ARG A 75 -1.28 -3.35 -26.34
C ARG A 75 -2.19 -2.17 -25.95
N ARG A 76 -2.68 -2.16 -24.71
CA ARG A 76 -3.54 -1.10 -24.18
C ARG A 76 -2.84 0.27 -24.17
N SER A 77 -1.53 0.28 -24.00
CA SER A 77 -0.70 1.50 -23.98
C SER A 77 -0.18 1.92 -25.36
N GLY A 78 -0.52 1.20 -26.44
CA GLY A 78 -0.05 1.50 -27.79
C GLY A 78 1.44 1.29 -28.00
N TRP A 79 2.06 0.41 -27.21
CA TRP A 79 3.48 0.03 -27.37
C TRP A 79 3.66 -0.85 -28.60
N THR A 80 4.53 -0.45 -29.52
CA THR A 80 4.77 -1.16 -30.80
C THR A 80 6.14 -1.85 -30.87
N GLY A 81 7.01 -1.60 -29.89
CA GLY A 81 8.30 -2.28 -29.76
C GLY A 81 8.19 -3.66 -29.09
N ARG A 82 9.33 -4.29 -28.90
CA ARG A 82 9.42 -5.61 -28.25
C ARG A 82 8.92 -5.57 -26.81
N VAL A 83 8.29 -6.66 -26.37
CA VAL A 83 7.81 -6.85 -25.00
C VAL A 83 8.47 -8.09 -24.40
N VAL A 84 9.08 -7.94 -23.25
CA VAL A 84 9.65 -9.03 -22.47
C VAL A 84 9.21 -8.94 -21.01
N SER A 85 9.15 -10.06 -20.34
CA SER A 85 8.81 -10.18 -18.94
C SER A 85 9.95 -10.86 -18.19
N GLN A 86 10.15 -10.51 -16.94
CA GLN A 86 11.10 -11.18 -16.06
C GLN A 86 10.35 -11.86 -14.91
N PRO A 87 10.67 -13.13 -14.63
CA PRO A 87 10.10 -13.81 -13.49
C PRO A 87 10.72 -13.31 -12.17
N LEU A 88 10.06 -13.61 -11.04
CA LEU A 88 10.71 -13.55 -9.73
C LEU A 88 12.02 -14.36 -9.76
N PRO A 89 13.09 -13.90 -9.13
CA PRO A 89 13.25 -12.74 -8.25
C PRO A 89 13.68 -11.44 -8.94
N TYR A 90 13.29 -11.17 -10.18
CA TYR A 90 13.56 -9.94 -10.94
C TYR A 90 15.07 -9.68 -11.18
N GLN A 91 15.80 -10.72 -11.59
CA GLN A 91 17.25 -10.67 -11.74
C GLN A 91 17.74 -9.56 -12.67
N THR A 92 17.01 -9.30 -13.77
CA THR A 92 17.34 -8.22 -14.69
C THR A 92 17.20 -6.85 -14.02
N SER A 93 16.06 -6.54 -13.42
CA SER A 93 15.86 -5.27 -12.72
C SER A 93 16.88 -5.03 -11.62
N ARG A 94 17.22 -6.07 -10.87
CA ARG A 94 18.27 -6.00 -9.82
C ARG A 94 19.65 -5.72 -10.41
N ALA A 95 20.02 -6.44 -11.47
CA ALA A 95 21.31 -6.23 -12.12
C ALA A 95 21.47 -4.82 -12.69
N TYR A 96 20.35 -4.18 -13.13
CA TYR A 96 20.33 -2.79 -13.58
C TYR A 96 20.20 -1.76 -12.43
N GLY A 97 20.17 -2.20 -11.19
CA GLY A 97 20.06 -1.32 -10.02
C GLY A 97 18.77 -0.48 -10.03
N LEU A 98 17.65 -1.10 -10.44
CA LEU A 98 16.36 -0.41 -10.51
C LEU A 98 15.80 -0.15 -9.12
N VAL A 99 15.50 1.12 -8.86
CA VAL A 99 14.76 1.56 -7.68
C VAL A 99 13.35 2.04 -8.04
N SER A 100 13.11 2.37 -9.31
CA SER A 100 11.85 2.96 -9.76
C SER A 100 11.51 2.55 -11.19
N VAL A 101 10.20 2.46 -11.49
CA VAL A 101 9.64 2.28 -12.84
C VAL A 101 8.69 3.46 -13.16
N PRO A 102 8.64 3.96 -14.41
CA PRO A 102 9.48 3.55 -15.51
C PRO A 102 10.92 4.03 -15.33
N THR A 103 11.87 3.24 -15.83
CA THR A 103 13.25 3.69 -16.03
C THR A 103 13.70 3.31 -17.44
N ALA A 104 14.19 4.29 -18.18
CA ALA A 104 14.71 4.12 -19.53
C ALA A 104 16.24 4.05 -19.52
N PHE A 105 16.83 3.07 -20.20
CA PHE A 105 18.26 2.97 -20.43
C PHE A 105 18.57 3.02 -21.92
N LEU A 106 19.59 3.78 -22.29
CA LEU A 106 20.17 3.77 -23.63
C LEU A 106 21.47 2.96 -23.63
N ILE A 107 21.53 1.93 -24.47
CA ILE A 107 22.67 1.01 -24.58
C ILE A 107 23.22 1.07 -26.01
N ASP A 108 24.53 1.27 -26.14
CA ASP A 108 25.22 1.34 -27.44
C ASP A 108 25.56 -0.05 -28.03
N ARG A 109 26.18 -0.04 -29.24
CA ARG A 109 26.63 -1.25 -29.94
C ARG A 109 27.65 -2.09 -29.18
N GLN A 110 28.42 -1.46 -28.26
CA GLN A 110 29.40 -2.13 -27.43
C GLN A 110 28.77 -2.72 -26.14
N GLY A 111 27.46 -2.52 -25.94
CA GLY A 111 26.75 -2.95 -24.76
C GLY A 111 27.01 -2.07 -23.55
N LEU A 112 27.44 -0.83 -23.73
CA LEU A 112 27.62 0.14 -22.63
C LEU A 112 26.34 0.93 -22.40
N ILE A 113 25.99 1.17 -21.14
CA ILE A 113 24.90 2.07 -20.77
C ILE A 113 25.41 3.50 -20.95
N ASN A 114 24.83 4.23 -21.89
CA ASN A 114 25.20 5.60 -22.23
C ASN A 114 24.37 6.65 -21.50
N ASP A 115 23.13 6.29 -21.13
CA ASP A 115 22.22 7.20 -20.43
C ASP A 115 21.12 6.46 -19.69
N ARG A 116 20.54 7.14 -18.68
CA ARG A 116 19.43 6.63 -17.89
C ARG A 116 18.48 7.76 -17.50
N VAL A 117 17.17 7.54 -17.67
CA VAL A 117 16.11 8.46 -17.24
C VAL A 117 15.15 7.71 -16.32
N ILE A 118 14.91 8.24 -15.11
CA ILE A 118 14.02 7.68 -14.10
C ILE A 118 12.71 8.46 -14.08
N GLY A 119 11.58 7.76 -14.07
CA GLY A 119 10.26 8.36 -14.15
C GLY A 119 9.93 8.84 -15.56
N TRP A 120 9.00 9.78 -15.67
CA TRP A 120 8.68 10.50 -16.88
C TRP A 120 9.18 11.95 -16.76
N ASP A 121 10.18 12.29 -17.52
CA ASP A 121 10.66 13.67 -17.72
C ASP A 121 10.85 13.88 -19.21
N HIS A 122 10.00 14.71 -19.79
CA HIS A 122 9.99 14.97 -21.23
C HIS A 122 11.32 15.50 -21.74
N ALA A 123 11.95 16.44 -21.01
CA ALA A 123 13.21 17.04 -21.43
C ALA A 123 14.37 16.02 -21.37
N ALA A 124 14.46 15.25 -20.30
CA ALA A 124 15.46 14.19 -20.15
C ALA A 124 15.28 13.07 -21.19
N ILE A 125 14.05 12.65 -21.44
CA ILE A 125 13.73 11.67 -22.50
C ILE A 125 14.10 12.21 -23.89
N ALA A 126 13.80 13.49 -24.19
CA ALA A 126 14.18 14.10 -25.46
C ALA A 126 15.70 14.10 -25.65
N GLN A 127 16.48 14.41 -24.60
CA GLN A 127 17.95 14.34 -24.64
C GLN A 127 18.46 12.91 -24.86
N LEU A 128 17.85 11.92 -24.16
CA LEU A 128 18.18 10.50 -24.35
C LEU A 128 17.94 10.06 -25.81
N ILE A 129 16.81 10.45 -26.41
CA ILE A 129 16.49 10.14 -27.82
C ILE A 129 17.46 10.83 -28.78
N GLN A 130 17.84 12.09 -28.50
CA GLN A 130 18.87 12.78 -29.32
C GLN A 130 20.23 12.08 -29.25
N ARG A 131 20.62 11.53 -28.07
CA ARG A 131 21.84 10.72 -27.94
C ARG A 131 21.72 9.42 -28.73
N ALA A 132 20.58 8.74 -28.67
CA ALA A 132 20.31 7.55 -29.49
C ALA A 132 20.45 7.87 -30.99
N GLY A 133 19.89 8.99 -31.45
CA GLY A 133 20.05 9.46 -32.81
C GLY A 133 21.50 9.72 -33.25
N LYS A 134 22.32 10.29 -32.35
CA LYS A 134 23.76 10.46 -32.60
C LYS A 134 24.49 9.10 -32.76
N ILE A 135 24.16 8.12 -31.92
CA ILE A 135 24.73 6.76 -32.01
C ILE A 135 24.30 6.07 -33.31
N ALA A 136 23.05 6.25 -33.72
CA ALA A 136 22.49 5.69 -34.94
C ALA A 136 22.77 6.51 -36.21
N ALA A 137 23.47 7.66 -36.08
CA ALA A 137 23.76 8.61 -37.15
C ALA A 137 22.51 9.10 -37.91
N THR A 138 21.40 9.35 -37.19
CA THR A 138 20.12 9.80 -37.73
C THR A 138 19.39 10.73 -36.78
N THR A 139 18.34 11.42 -37.27
CA THR A 139 17.44 12.21 -36.44
C THR A 139 16.22 11.37 -36.12
N LEU A 140 15.95 11.18 -34.82
CA LEU A 140 14.81 10.41 -34.34
C LEU A 140 13.65 11.32 -33.95
N PRO A 141 12.40 10.91 -34.18
CA PRO A 141 11.24 11.66 -33.70
C PRO A 141 11.18 11.63 -32.16
N ILE A 142 10.86 12.80 -31.59
CA ILE A 142 10.73 13.00 -30.15
C ILE A 142 9.23 13.05 -29.81
N PRO A 143 8.79 12.50 -28.66
CA PRO A 143 7.39 12.60 -28.25
C PRO A 143 6.95 14.06 -28.10
N THR A 144 5.71 14.33 -28.47
CA THR A 144 5.14 15.67 -28.34
C THR A 144 5.14 16.14 -26.90
N ALA A 145 5.55 17.39 -26.67
CA ALA A 145 5.53 18.01 -25.33
C ALA A 145 4.08 18.35 -24.94
N THR A 146 3.41 17.39 -24.32
CA THR A 146 2.05 17.53 -23.77
C THR A 146 2.06 17.15 -22.29
N GLU A 147 1.26 17.81 -21.48
CA GLU A 147 1.17 17.55 -20.04
C GLU A 147 0.77 16.07 -19.72
N PRO A 148 1.26 15.51 -18.64
CA PRO A 148 2.30 16.06 -17.74
C PRO A 148 3.69 16.00 -18.39
N LEU A 149 4.48 17.06 -18.27
CA LEU A 149 5.86 17.09 -18.75
C LEU A 149 6.83 16.35 -17.82
N HIS A 150 6.49 16.30 -16.54
CA HIS A 150 7.24 15.56 -15.51
C HIS A 150 6.29 14.78 -14.63
N LYS A 151 6.63 13.52 -14.34
CA LYS A 151 5.92 12.67 -13.37
C LYS A 151 6.90 11.66 -12.75
N PRO A 152 7.04 11.60 -11.41
CA PRO A 152 7.89 10.62 -10.76
C PRO A 152 7.41 9.20 -11.07
N GLY A 153 8.35 8.24 -11.05
CA GLY A 153 8.05 6.83 -11.17
C GLY A 153 7.44 6.24 -9.90
N CYS A 154 6.96 5.01 -10.01
CA CYS A 154 6.63 4.15 -8.89
C CYS A 154 7.82 3.26 -8.55
N SER A 155 7.80 2.63 -7.38
CA SER A 155 8.88 1.71 -6.99
C SER A 155 8.94 0.47 -7.89
N SER A 156 10.16 0.04 -8.20
CA SER A 156 10.43 -1.22 -8.87
C SER A 156 10.19 -2.39 -7.90
N LYS A 157 9.60 -3.48 -8.38
CA LYS A 157 9.43 -4.73 -7.62
C LYS A 157 10.78 -5.37 -7.25
N ALA A 158 11.86 -4.98 -7.92
CA ALA A 158 13.20 -5.50 -7.72
C ALA A 158 14.06 -4.70 -6.72
N ALA A 159 13.54 -3.61 -6.16
CA ALA A 159 14.32 -2.60 -5.43
C ALA A 159 14.86 -3.07 -4.07
N LEU A 160 14.76 -4.35 -3.71
CA LEU A 160 15.28 -4.89 -2.46
C LEU A 160 16.37 -5.94 -2.63
N ASP A 161 17.35 -5.82 -1.74
CA ASP A 161 18.44 -6.77 -1.59
C ASP A 161 17.97 -8.03 -0.84
N PRO A 162 18.14 -9.25 -1.42
CA PRO A 162 17.84 -10.50 -0.73
C PRO A 162 18.74 -10.78 0.48
N GLU A 163 19.91 -10.13 0.58
CA GLU A 163 20.85 -10.35 1.68
C GLU A 163 20.38 -9.77 3.02
N ILE A 164 19.47 -8.79 3.02
CA ILE A 164 18.83 -8.27 4.23
C ILE A 164 18.02 -9.36 4.96
N ALA A 165 17.62 -10.40 4.23
CA ALA A 165 16.80 -11.48 4.78
C ALA A 165 17.59 -12.63 5.42
N ALA A 166 18.91 -12.70 5.22
CA ALA A 166 19.70 -13.88 5.59
C ALA A 166 20.56 -13.73 6.86
N ALA A 167 20.67 -12.53 7.44
CA ALA A 167 21.59 -12.27 8.56
C ALA A 167 20.89 -11.56 9.74
N MET A 168 19.83 -12.18 10.30
CA MET A 168 19.11 -11.59 11.44
C MET A 168 19.63 -12.12 12.78
N THR A 169 20.94 -12.12 13.00
CA THR A 169 21.53 -12.36 14.33
C THR A 169 22.47 -11.21 14.68
N ALA A 170 22.11 -10.45 15.71
CA ALA A 170 22.97 -9.40 16.24
C ALA A 170 24.18 -10.01 16.94
N ARG A 171 25.37 -9.53 16.59
CA ARG A 171 26.64 -9.85 17.29
C ARG A 171 27.37 -8.55 17.53
N SER A 172 27.46 -8.08 18.76
CA SER A 172 28.56 -7.20 19.16
C SER A 172 28.57 -6.87 20.65
N ASP A 173 29.74 -6.47 21.16
CA ASP A 173 29.96 -5.85 22.46
C ASP A 173 29.69 -4.32 22.41
N ASP A 174 29.25 -3.80 21.27
CA ASP A 174 28.89 -2.39 21.03
C ASP A 174 27.41 -2.13 21.36
N ASP A 175 26.96 -0.87 21.29
CA ASP A 175 25.59 -0.47 21.54
C ASP A 175 24.61 -1.18 20.59
N GLU A 176 23.90 -2.16 21.11
CA GLU A 176 22.96 -2.99 20.35
C GLU A 176 21.85 -2.16 19.67
N ILE A 177 21.53 -0.98 20.21
CA ILE A 177 20.52 -0.10 19.65
C ILE A 177 21.05 0.59 18.39
N GLU A 178 22.26 1.19 18.49
CA GLU A 178 22.89 1.85 17.35
C GLU A 178 23.20 0.85 16.22
N GLU A 179 23.58 -0.38 16.56
CA GLU A 179 23.76 -1.43 15.56
C GLU A 179 22.49 -1.66 14.73
N MET A 180 21.30 -1.65 15.35
CA MET A 180 20.05 -1.81 14.61
C MET A 180 19.77 -0.64 13.66
N PHE A 181 20.11 0.58 14.06
CA PHE A 181 20.02 1.76 13.18
C PHE A 181 20.99 1.66 12.00
N GLU A 182 22.24 1.28 12.24
CA GLU A 182 23.25 1.10 11.21
C GLU A 182 22.88 0.01 10.19
N ARG A 183 22.25 -1.06 10.65
CA ARG A 183 21.73 -2.15 9.81
C ARG A 183 20.46 -1.76 9.05
N GLY A 184 19.83 -0.63 9.37
CA GLY A 184 18.54 -0.24 8.81
C GLY A 184 17.37 -1.15 9.25
N TRP A 185 17.48 -1.81 10.41
CA TRP A 185 16.44 -2.70 10.96
C TRP A 185 15.48 -1.99 11.91
N THR A 186 15.18 -0.76 11.61
CA THR A 186 14.33 0.10 12.43
C THR A 186 13.39 0.94 11.55
N ASP A 187 12.28 1.33 12.11
CA ASP A 187 11.33 2.31 11.57
C ASP A 187 11.65 3.76 12.00
N GLY A 188 12.86 4.02 12.49
CA GLY A 188 13.29 5.29 13.07
C GLY A 188 13.12 5.38 14.58
N LEU A 189 12.63 4.34 15.23
CA LEU A 189 12.55 4.22 16.69
C LEU A 189 13.45 3.08 17.18
N PRO A 190 13.97 3.14 18.42
CA PRO A 190 14.71 2.03 19.01
C PRO A 190 13.93 0.72 18.92
N VAL A 191 14.62 -0.36 18.63
CA VAL A 191 14.06 -1.70 18.50
C VAL A 191 14.71 -2.68 19.47
N VAL A 192 14.05 -3.81 19.71
CA VAL A 192 14.63 -4.90 20.50
C VAL A 192 15.45 -5.80 19.57
N PRO A 193 16.77 -5.97 19.78
CA PRO A 193 17.59 -6.81 18.93
C PRO A 193 17.02 -8.25 18.80
N PRO A 194 16.85 -8.77 17.58
CA PRO A 194 16.21 -10.06 17.34
C PRO A 194 17.25 -11.19 17.44
N THR A 195 17.76 -11.45 18.65
CA THR A 195 18.66 -12.56 18.87
C THR A 195 17.97 -13.89 18.59
N GLU A 196 18.73 -14.92 18.24
CA GLU A 196 18.24 -16.26 17.93
C GLU A 196 17.30 -16.77 19.03
N GLU A 197 17.72 -16.65 20.31
CA GLU A 197 16.92 -17.05 21.46
C GLU A 197 15.58 -16.31 21.55
N ARG A 198 15.56 -15.00 21.27
CA ARG A 198 14.33 -14.19 21.28
C ARG A 198 13.39 -14.56 20.15
N VAL A 199 13.93 -14.86 18.97
CA VAL A 199 13.15 -15.29 17.80
C VAL A 199 12.57 -16.68 18.02
N GLU A 200 13.36 -17.65 18.52
CA GLU A 200 12.87 -18.97 18.87
C GLU A 200 11.76 -18.92 19.94
N LYS A 201 11.94 -18.10 20.96
CA LYS A 201 10.92 -17.89 22.01
C LYS A 201 9.66 -17.25 21.45
N MET A 202 9.78 -16.34 20.45
CA MET A 202 8.64 -15.73 19.77
C MET A 202 7.89 -16.75 18.92
N LEU A 203 8.60 -17.58 18.18
CA LEU A 203 8.03 -18.64 17.34
C LEU A 203 7.24 -19.68 18.16
N GLY A 204 7.77 -20.11 19.31
CA GLY A 204 7.15 -21.14 20.13
C GLY A 204 6.90 -22.44 19.34
N LYS A 205 5.63 -22.77 19.07
CA LYS A 205 5.25 -23.98 18.32
C LYS A 205 5.22 -23.83 16.79
N TYR A 206 5.41 -22.61 16.28
CA TYR A 206 5.35 -22.36 14.85
C TYR A 206 6.62 -22.86 14.15
N LEU A 207 6.46 -23.43 12.95
CA LEU A 207 7.59 -23.87 12.13
C LEU A 207 8.25 -22.66 11.45
N PRO A 208 9.55 -22.40 11.69
CA PRO A 208 10.24 -21.20 11.23
C PRO A 208 10.11 -20.93 9.72
N GLN A 209 10.24 -21.98 8.91
CA GLN A 209 10.26 -21.91 7.45
C GLN A 209 8.86 -21.89 6.81
N THR A 210 7.79 -21.90 7.60
CA THR A 210 6.44 -21.76 7.05
C THR A 210 6.30 -20.39 6.41
N SER A 211 6.00 -20.38 5.12
CA SER A 211 5.79 -19.16 4.35
C SER A 211 4.34 -18.70 4.44
N LEU A 212 4.14 -17.39 4.61
CA LEU A 212 2.86 -16.71 4.41
C LEU A 212 2.74 -16.12 3.00
N GLY A 213 3.82 -16.16 2.22
CA GLY A 213 3.90 -15.62 0.88
C GLY A 213 4.78 -14.37 0.76
N PRO A 214 4.87 -13.81 -0.45
CA PRO A 214 5.70 -12.64 -0.71
C PRO A 214 5.08 -11.37 -0.15
N VAL A 215 5.89 -10.51 0.46
CA VAL A 215 5.50 -9.21 1.00
C VAL A 215 5.75 -8.12 -0.05
N PRO A 216 4.70 -7.52 -0.61
CA PRO A 216 4.89 -6.36 -1.49
C PRO A 216 5.43 -5.13 -0.71
N PRO A 217 6.04 -4.16 -1.40
CA PRO A 217 6.21 -4.07 -2.86
C PRO A 217 7.41 -4.84 -3.42
N ALA A 218 8.44 -5.13 -2.61
CA ALA A 218 9.65 -5.77 -3.10
C ALA A 218 9.61 -7.29 -3.12
N MET A 219 8.52 -7.89 -2.67
CA MET A 219 8.26 -9.32 -2.78
C MET A 219 9.23 -10.21 -1.98
N GLY A 220 9.76 -9.69 -0.86
CA GLY A 220 10.52 -10.51 0.10
C GLY A 220 9.62 -11.58 0.71
N GLU A 221 10.16 -12.77 0.96
CA GLU A 221 9.39 -13.90 1.48
C GLU A 221 9.06 -13.72 2.97
N ALA A 222 7.78 -13.76 3.36
CA ALA A 222 7.34 -13.73 4.75
C ALA A 222 7.37 -15.15 5.35
N THR A 223 8.52 -15.60 5.81
CA THR A 223 8.56 -16.78 6.68
C THR A 223 8.11 -16.43 8.10
N LEU A 224 7.61 -17.41 8.86
CA LEU A 224 7.25 -17.17 10.27
C LEU A 224 8.45 -16.77 11.11
N GLU A 225 9.67 -17.20 10.75
CA GLU A 225 10.91 -16.75 11.39
C GLU A 225 11.15 -15.25 11.19
N ARG A 226 11.02 -14.75 9.97
CA ARG A 226 11.17 -13.31 9.68
C ARG A 226 10.09 -12.48 10.36
N LEU A 227 8.85 -12.98 10.35
CA LEU A 227 7.76 -12.33 11.07
C LEU A 227 7.98 -12.29 12.57
N ALA A 228 8.52 -13.39 13.15
CA ALA A 228 8.89 -13.45 14.55
C ALA A 228 10.01 -12.45 14.89
N ALA A 229 11.00 -12.30 14.00
CA ALA A 229 12.03 -11.29 14.16
C ALA A 229 11.44 -9.87 14.11
N CYS A 230 10.52 -9.56 13.19
CA CYS A 230 9.80 -8.29 13.19
C CYS A 230 8.98 -8.06 14.47
N ALA A 231 8.38 -9.12 15.02
CA ALA A 231 7.65 -9.04 16.28
C ALA A 231 8.59 -8.79 17.48
N VAL A 232 9.80 -9.38 17.48
CA VAL A 232 10.84 -9.07 18.48
C VAL A 232 11.31 -7.63 18.34
N LEU A 233 11.67 -7.19 17.13
CA LEU A 233 12.08 -5.79 16.85
C LEU A 233 11.03 -4.80 17.35
N ALA A 234 9.74 -5.07 17.11
CA ALA A 234 8.63 -4.26 17.59
C ALA A 234 8.48 -4.25 19.12
N GLY A 235 9.06 -5.20 19.83
CA GLY A 235 8.91 -5.38 21.28
C GLY A 235 7.68 -6.18 21.69
N CYS A 236 7.12 -7.03 20.82
CA CYS A 236 6.02 -7.94 21.15
C CYS A 236 6.39 -8.90 22.30
N ARG A 237 5.37 -9.35 23.04
CA ARG A 237 5.47 -10.56 23.85
C ARG A 237 5.20 -11.78 22.97
N PRO A 238 5.79 -12.95 23.24
CA PRO A 238 5.50 -14.18 22.51
C PRO A 238 4.00 -14.50 22.42
N ALA A 239 3.24 -14.17 23.47
CA ALA A 239 1.80 -14.35 23.52
C ALA A 239 1.03 -13.56 22.44
N TYR A 240 1.61 -12.50 21.88
CA TYR A 240 0.98 -11.66 20.84
C TYR A 240 1.18 -12.24 19.44
N PHE A 241 2.13 -13.14 19.27
CA PHE A 241 2.54 -13.64 17.95
C PHE A 241 1.39 -14.24 17.11
N PRO A 242 0.43 -15.01 17.67
CA PRO A 242 -0.73 -15.47 16.90
C PRO A 242 -1.55 -14.34 16.24
N VAL A 243 -1.68 -13.19 16.93
CA VAL A 243 -2.37 -12.02 16.40
C VAL A 243 -1.53 -11.36 15.29
N VAL A 244 -0.20 -11.30 15.46
CA VAL A 244 0.72 -10.80 14.44
C VAL A 244 0.66 -11.68 13.19
N VAL A 245 0.61 -13.01 13.34
CA VAL A 245 0.47 -13.96 12.22
C VAL A 245 -0.86 -13.74 11.49
N ALA A 246 -1.97 -13.61 12.22
CA ALA A 246 -3.27 -13.34 11.61
C ALA A 246 -3.29 -11.98 10.86
N ALA A 247 -2.66 -10.94 11.44
CA ALA A 247 -2.53 -9.64 10.80
C ALA A 247 -1.68 -9.72 9.52
N ALA A 248 -0.56 -10.43 9.55
CA ALA A 248 0.28 -10.65 8.37
C ALA A 248 -0.47 -11.44 7.29
N THR A 249 -1.19 -12.49 7.67
CA THR A 249 -2.03 -13.29 6.76
C THR A 249 -3.08 -12.42 6.07
N ALA A 250 -3.78 -11.58 6.82
CA ALA A 250 -4.77 -10.66 6.25
C ALA A 250 -4.13 -9.60 5.35
N ALA A 251 -2.93 -9.11 5.70
CA ALA A 251 -2.20 -8.12 4.90
C ALA A 251 -1.73 -8.69 3.55
N LEU A 252 -1.35 -9.97 3.52
CA LEU A 252 -0.87 -10.64 2.32
C LEU A 252 -2.00 -11.21 1.45
N ASP A 253 -3.25 -11.13 1.89
CA ASP A 253 -4.40 -11.41 1.00
C ASP A 253 -4.43 -10.35 -0.11
N SER A 254 -4.47 -10.80 -1.36
CA SER A 254 -4.43 -9.92 -2.54
C SER A 254 -5.54 -8.86 -2.55
N ARG A 255 -6.68 -9.15 -1.92
CA ARG A 255 -7.80 -8.21 -1.78
C ARG A 255 -7.47 -7.01 -0.90
N PHE A 256 -6.59 -7.16 0.10
CA PHE A 256 -6.16 -6.05 0.94
C PHE A 256 -5.27 -5.06 0.19
N ASN A 257 -4.58 -5.52 -0.86
CA ASN A 257 -3.70 -4.69 -1.69
C ASN A 257 -2.65 -3.90 -0.87
N VAL A 258 -1.91 -4.60 -0.02
CA VAL A 258 -0.83 -3.97 0.76
C VAL A 258 0.21 -3.28 -0.13
N HIS A 259 0.40 -3.78 -1.37
CA HIS A 259 1.28 -3.14 -2.35
C HIS A 259 0.83 -1.70 -2.63
N GLY A 260 -0.42 -1.51 -3.05
CA GLY A 260 -0.95 -0.16 -3.34
C GLY A 260 -0.87 0.77 -2.15
N GLN A 261 -1.13 0.25 -0.94
CA GLN A 261 -1.04 1.04 0.30
C GLN A 261 0.40 1.41 0.68
N ALA A 262 1.37 0.53 0.41
CA ALA A 262 2.76 0.77 0.76
C ALA A 262 3.47 1.75 -0.19
N VAL A 263 3.05 1.86 -1.47
CA VAL A 263 3.74 2.68 -2.48
C VAL A 263 3.01 3.96 -2.85
N THR A 264 1.80 4.17 -2.34
CA THR A 264 0.99 5.36 -2.66
C THR A 264 1.60 6.64 -2.08
N THR A 265 1.29 7.78 -2.73
CA THR A 265 1.55 9.12 -2.15
C THR A 265 0.53 9.50 -1.08
N GLN A 266 -0.57 8.77 -0.98
CA GLN A 266 -1.58 8.93 0.07
C GLN A 266 -1.01 8.42 1.41
N PRO A 267 -1.36 9.02 2.55
CA PRO A 267 -0.87 8.58 3.86
C PRO A 267 -1.62 7.33 4.36
N ALA A 268 -1.46 6.20 3.66
CA ALA A 268 -2.15 4.96 3.97
C ALA A 268 -1.53 4.23 5.17
N GLY A 269 -2.30 4.05 6.25
CA GLY A 269 -1.97 3.21 7.39
C GLY A 269 -2.81 1.92 7.40
N GLN A 270 -2.28 0.87 8.02
CA GLN A 270 -2.96 -0.41 8.16
C GLN A 270 -3.58 -0.51 9.56
N LEU A 271 -4.86 -0.12 9.69
CA LEU A 271 -5.60 -0.28 10.94
C LEU A 271 -5.91 -1.76 11.18
N ILE A 272 -5.45 -2.28 12.29
CA ILE A 272 -5.75 -3.62 12.80
C ILE A 272 -6.84 -3.48 13.86
N VAL A 273 -7.99 -4.10 13.63
CA VAL A 273 -9.06 -4.24 14.62
C VAL A 273 -9.06 -5.66 15.13
N VAL A 274 -8.93 -5.85 16.44
CA VAL A 274 -8.94 -7.16 17.08
C VAL A 274 -10.26 -7.38 17.79
N ASN A 275 -10.89 -8.51 17.49
CA ASN A 275 -12.16 -8.95 18.06
C ASN A 275 -12.04 -10.30 18.75
N GLY A 276 -13.03 -10.63 19.58
CA GLY A 276 -13.18 -11.91 20.24
C GLY A 276 -12.36 -12.04 21.56
N PRO A 277 -12.32 -13.23 22.16
CA PRO A 277 -11.75 -13.46 23.50
C PRO A 277 -10.28 -13.09 23.64
N ILE A 278 -9.49 -13.19 22.57
CA ILE A 278 -8.06 -12.88 22.56
C ILE A 278 -7.75 -11.46 23.04
N ARG A 279 -8.69 -10.53 22.90
CA ARG A 279 -8.56 -9.14 23.39
C ARG A 279 -8.25 -9.10 24.88
N HIS A 280 -9.00 -9.85 25.66
CA HIS A 280 -8.85 -9.94 27.12
C HIS A 280 -7.62 -10.76 27.52
N GLU A 281 -7.39 -11.89 26.84
CA GLU A 281 -6.25 -12.77 27.11
C GLU A 281 -4.90 -12.03 26.94
N LEU A 282 -4.83 -11.11 25.99
CA LEU A 282 -3.61 -10.34 25.72
C LEU A 282 -3.58 -8.98 26.38
N GLY A 283 -4.67 -8.54 26.99
CA GLY A 283 -4.81 -7.22 27.58
C GLY A 283 -4.77 -6.10 26.53
N LEU A 284 -5.38 -6.35 25.37
CA LEU A 284 -5.56 -5.32 24.34
C LEU A 284 -6.50 -4.22 24.85
N ASN A 285 -6.15 -2.97 24.57
CA ASN A 285 -6.94 -1.82 24.97
C ASN A 285 -8.05 -1.54 23.95
N SER A 286 -9.29 -1.55 24.41
CA SER A 286 -10.48 -1.04 23.70
C SER A 286 -11.03 0.26 24.31
N GLY A 287 -10.53 0.66 25.48
CA GLY A 287 -11.04 1.76 26.30
C GLY A 287 -10.26 3.07 26.15
N MET A 288 -10.07 3.75 27.27
CA MET A 288 -9.43 5.06 27.34
C MET A 288 -8.06 5.07 26.63
N GLY A 289 -7.85 6.05 25.74
CA GLY A 289 -6.59 6.19 25.02
C GLY A 289 -6.37 5.11 23.94
N VAL A 290 -7.43 4.47 23.46
CA VAL A 290 -7.34 3.34 22.50
C VAL A 290 -6.48 3.61 21.25
N LEU A 291 -6.47 4.85 20.76
CA LEU A 291 -5.63 5.30 19.62
C LEU A 291 -4.31 5.95 20.08
N GLY A 292 -4.04 5.97 21.37
CA GLY A 292 -2.90 6.65 21.97
C GLY A 292 -1.82 5.69 22.49
N PRO A 293 -0.83 6.24 23.20
CA PRO A 293 0.22 5.43 23.82
C PRO A 293 -0.27 4.72 25.08
N GLY A 294 0.55 3.78 25.60
CA GLY A 294 0.39 3.18 26.92
C GLY A 294 0.07 1.68 26.91
N ASN A 295 -0.55 1.14 25.86
CA ASN A 295 -0.79 -0.29 25.77
C ASN A 295 0.24 -0.98 24.89
N ARG A 296 1.01 -1.89 25.50
CA ARG A 296 2.07 -2.62 24.80
C ARG A 296 1.51 -3.51 23.67
N ALA A 297 0.39 -4.20 23.89
CA ALA A 297 -0.15 -5.12 22.91
C ALA A 297 -0.61 -4.34 21.65
N ASN A 298 -1.41 -3.27 21.82
CA ASN A 298 -1.87 -2.43 20.70
C ASN A 298 -0.69 -1.91 19.89
N LEU A 299 0.28 -1.28 20.54
CA LEU A 299 1.37 -0.61 19.84
C LEU A 299 2.31 -1.59 19.16
N THR A 300 2.72 -2.66 19.86
CA THR A 300 3.74 -3.57 19.32
C THR A 300 3.19 -4.51 18.25
N ILE A 301 1.91 -4.92 18.32
CA ILE A 301 1.28 -5.72 17.26
C ILE A 301 1.18 -4.91 15.96
N GLY A 302 0.71 -3.68 16.03
CA GLY A 302 0.65 -2.79 14.88
C GLY A 302 2.03 -2.52 14.28
N ARG A 303 3.03 -2.26 15.14
CA ARG A 303 4.41 -2.01 14.74
C ARG A 303 5.06 -3.25 14.09
N ALA A 304 4.77 -4.46 14.58
CA ALA A 304 5.30 -5.69 14.01
C ALA A 304 4.83 -5.90 12.55
N LEU A 305 3.55 -5.63 12.26
CA LEU A 305 3.03 -5.66 10.90
C LEU A 305 3.73 -4.62 10.01
N ARG A 306 3.93 -3.41 10.54
CA ARG A 306 4.58 -2.34 9.79
C ARG A 306 6.04 -2.67 9.50
N LEU A 307 6.81 -3.16 10.47
CA LEU A 307 8.18 -3.61 10.28
C LEU A 307 8.28 -4.76 9.26
N MET A 308 7.30 -5.68 9.21
CA MET A 308 7.26 -6.68 8.14
C MET A 308 7.11 -6.02 6.76
N ILE A 309 6.21 -5.06 6.60
CA ILE A 309 6.02 -4.33 5.33
C ILE A 309 7.28 -3.55 4.95
N GLU A 310 7.98 -2.98 5.91
CA GLU A 310 9.20 -2.20 5.70
C GLU A 310 10.41 -3.10 5.42
N LEU A 311 10.73 -4.01 6.33
CA LEU A 311 11.98 -4.78 6.29
C LEU A 311 11.91 -5.98 5.33
N THR A 312 10.76 -6.64 5.24
CA THR A 312 10.57 -7.77 4.31
C THR A 312 10.00 -7.30 2.99
N GLY A 313 9.06 -6.37 3.02
CA GLY A 313 8.41 -5.81 1.84
C GLY A 313 9.12 -4.62 1.22
N GLY A 314 10.06 -3.99 1.91
CA GLY A 314 10.79 -2.80 1.44
C GLY A 314 9.98 -1.51 1.41
N GLY A 315 8.83 -1.50 2.06
CA GLY A 315 7.98 -0.32 2.17
C GLY A 315 8.59 0.78 3.06
N MET A 316 9.88 1.05 2.92
CA MET A 316 10.60 2.05 3.70
C MET A 316 10.20 3.46 3.31
N PRO A 317 9.93 4.36 4.28
CA PRO A 317 9.65 5.77 4.03
C PRO A 317 10.75 6.45 3.21
N GLY A 318 10.36 7.21 2.19
CA GLY A 318 11.29 7.92 1.30
C GLY A 318 11.94 7.02 0.22
N ALA A 319 11.87 5.70 0.37
CA ALA A 319 12.28 4.74 -0.65
C ALA A 319 11.07 4.27 -1.48
N LEU A 320 10.46 3.14 -1.12
CA LEU A 320 9.28 2.61 -1.78
C LEU A 320 7.97 3.23 -1.24
N ASP A 321 7.91 3.54 0.04
CA ASP A 321 6.80 4.31 0.62
C ASP A 321 6.92 5.77 0.19
N ARG A 322 5.97 6.21 -0.62
CA ARG A 322 5.93 7.56 -1.20
C ARG A 322 4.93 8.48 -0.53
N SER A 323 4.41 8.10 0.64
CA SER A 323 3.47 8.94 1.37
C SER A 323 3.97 10.37 1.52
N THR A 324 3.18 11.33 1.01
CA THR A 324 3.57 12.75 1.03
C THR A 324 3.74 13.26 2.47
N LEU A 325 2.85 12.86 3.36
CA LEU A 325 2.86 13.29 4.76
C LEU A 325 3.12 12.13 5.71
N GLY A 326 2.58 10.92 5.40
CA GLY A 326 2.46 9.86 6.38
C GLY A 326 1.51 10.25 7.53
N HIS A 327 1.39 9.42 8.54
CA HIS A 327 0.74 9.73 9.83
C HIS A 327 1.18 8.74 10.91
N MET A 328 0.91 9.06 12.19
CA MET A 328 1.38 8.25 13.32
C MET A 328 0.90 6.80 13.32
N GLY A 329 -0.25 6.50 12.70
CA GLY A 329 -0.72 5.12 12.51
C GLY A 329 0.18 4.25 11.61
N LYS A 330 1.12 4.86 10.89
CA LYS A 330 2.14 4.11 10.12
C LYS A 330 3.28 3.56 10.99
N ILE A 331 3.39 3.97 12.25
CA ILE A 331 4.31 3.39 13.22
C ILE A 331 3.70 2.10 13.81
N GLY A 332 2.39 2.17 14.18
CA GLY A 332 1.66 1.04 14.69
C GLY A 332 0.19 1.42 14.89
N PHE A 333 -0.72 0.68 14.29
CA PHE A 333 -2.13 1.03 14.27
C PHE A 333 -2.97 -0.22 14.56
N CYS A 334 -3.12 -0.52 15.84
CA CYS A 334 -3.89 -1.67 16.30
C CYS A 334 -4.76 -1.28 17.50
N ILE A 335 -6.03 -1.65 17.44
CA ILE A 335 -7.01 -1.44 18.51
C ILE A 335 -7.81 -2.72 18.77
N ALA A 336 -8.41 -2.83 19.94
CA ALA A 336 -9.50 -3.77 20.18
C ALA A 336 -10.84 -3.04 20.08
N GLU A 337 -11.89 -3.71 19.59
CA GLU A 337 -13.27 -3.24 19.69
C GLU A 337 -13.79 -3.48 21.10
N ASP A 338 -14.52 -2.54 21.66
CA ASP A 338 -15.21 -2.69 22.94
C ASP A 338 -16.58 -3.37 22.74
N GLU A 339 -16.53 -4.70 22.66
CA GLU A 339 -17.71 -5.51 22.34
C GLU A 339 -18.74 -5.52 23.49
N GLU A 340 -18.30 -5.33 24.71
CA GLU A 340 -19.13 -5.34 25.91
C GLU A 340 -19.97 -4.07 26.03
N VAL A 341 -19.43 -2.94 25.63
CA VAL A 341 -20.12 -1.65 25.66
C VAL A 341 -20.90 -1.41 24.37
N SER A 342 -20.52 -2.04 23.28
CA SER A 342 -21.19 -1.88 21.98
C SER A 342 -22.66 -2.29 22.06
N PRO A 343 -23.62 -1.45 21.60
CA PRO A 343 -25.03 -1.84 21.47
C PRO A 343 -25.29 -2.73 20.25
N TRP A 344 -24.26 -2.99 19.46
CA TRP A 344 -24.36 -3.67 18.18
C TRP A 344 -23.48 -4.92 18.10
N PRO A 345 -23.77 -5.81 17.15
CA PRO A 345 -22.87 -6.92 16.86
C PRO A 345 -21.46 -6.43 16.55
N PRO A 346 -20.40 -7.10 17.09
CA PRO A 346 -19.01 -6.74 16.80
C PRO A 346 -18.67 -6.88 15.30
N LEU A 347 -17.63 -6.19 14.86
CA LEU A 347 -17.21 -6.18 13.47
C LEU A 347 -16.96 -7.57 12.90
N HIS A 348 -16.29 -8.46 13.64
CA HIS A 348 -16.01 -9.81 13.16
C HIS A 348 -17.30 -10.63 12.92
N VAL A 349 -18.32 -10.45 13.75
CA VAL A 349 -19.63 -11.11 13.57
C VAL A 349 -20.34 -10.61 12.31
N GLU A 350 -20.31 -9.30 12.06
CA GLU A 350 -20.82 -8.74 10.80
C GLU A 350 -20.07 -9.25 9.56
N ARG A 351 -18.82 -9.66 9.74
CA ARG A 351 -17.99 -10.23 8.68
C ARG A 351 -18.11 -11.75 8.55
N GLY A 352 -19.06 -12.35 9.27
CA GLY A 352 -19.42 -13.78 9.13
C GLY A 352 -18.67 -14.73 10.06
N PHE A 353 -17.92 -14.23 11.05
CA PHE A 353 -17.29 -15.06 12.07
C PHE A 353 -18.22 -15.30 13.26
N ALA A 354 -18.03 -16.38 13.98
CA ALA A 354 -18.81 -16.66 15.17
C ALA A 354 -18.42 -15.73 16.34
N PRO A 355 -19.35 -15.35 17.24
CA PRO A 355 -19.07 -14.43 18.36
C PRO A 355 -17.92 -14.85 19.26
N GLY A 356 -17.64 -16.16 19.38
CA GLY A 356 -16.55 -16.69 20.20
C GLY A 356 -15.21 -16.83 19.47
N GLN A 357 -15.14 -16.47 18.20
CA GLN A 357 -13.88 -16.52 17.43
C GLN A 357 -13.05 -15.27 17.68
N SER A 358 -11.74 -15.48 17.82
CA SER A 358 -10.77 -14.38 17.84
C SER A 358 -10.35 -14.04 16.42
N VAL A 359 -10.53 -12.78 16.03
CA VAL A 359 -10.37 -12.35 14.64
C VAL A 359 -9.61 -11.04 14.57
N VAL A 360 -8.74 -10.93 13.57
CA VAL A 360 -8.11 -9.68 13.15
C VAL A 360 -8.80 -9.18 11.88
N THR A 361 -9.20 -7.93 11.86
CA THR A 361 -9.69 -7.26 10.65
C THR A 361 -8.74 -6.12 10.27
N LEU A 362 -8.25 -6.14 9.04
CA LEU A 362 -7.39 -5.09 8.48
C LEU A 362 -8.17 -4.13 7.60
N ILE A 363 -7.94 -2.84 7.82
CA ILE A 363 -8.56 -1.74 7.08
C ILE A 363 -7.48 -0.74 6.70
N GLY A 364 -7.35 -0.43 5.41
CA GLY A 364 -6.52 0.70 4.98
C GLY A 364 -7.19 2.01 5.37
N SER A 365 -6.49 2.91 6.04
CA SER A 365 -7.10 4.15 6.53
C SER A 365 -6.12 5.32 6.60
N ASP A 366 -6.68 6.54 6.53
CA ASP A 366 -5.99 7.78 6.90
C ASP A 366 -5.88 7.93 8.43
N ALA A 367 -5.28 9.03 8.87
CA ALA A 367 -5.25 9.42 10.26
C ALA A 367 -6.66 9.64 10.82
N PRO A 368 -6.89 9.33 12.11
CA PRO A 368 -8.16 9.62 12.75
C PRO A 368 -8.41 11.13 12.88
N LEU A 369 -9.61 11.56 12.49
CA LEU A 369 -10.12 12.88 12.73
C LEU A 369 -11.08 12.83 13.91
N SER A 370 -10.82 13.64 14.95
CA SER A 370 -11.64 13.71 16.14
C SER A 370 -13.00 14.37 15.87
N ILE A 371 -14.05 13.79 16.41
CA ILE A 371 -15.43 14.28 16.35
C ILE A 371 -15.89 14.56 17.77
N SER A 372 -16.10 15.83 18.10
CA SER A 372 -16.58 16.27 19.41
C SER A 372 -18.06 16.65 19.34
N ASP A 373 -18.91 15.94 20.09
CA ASP A 373 -20.32 16.32 20.24
C ASP A 373 -20.82 16.16 21.67
N HIS A 374 -20.85 17.26 22.39
CA HIS A 374 -21.34 17.37 23.76
C HIS A 374 -22.79 17.87 23.86
N ARG A 375 -23.43 18.21 22.74
CA ARG A 375 -24.71 18.93 22.71
C ARG A 375 -25.89 18.16 22.20
N SER A 376 -25.69 17.22 21.27
CA SER A 376 -26.78 16.38 20.73
C SER A 376 -27.55 15.70 21.87
N ARG A 377 -28.87 15.70 21.75
CA ARG A 377 -29.79 15.06 22.68
C ARG A 377 -30.68 14.03 22.00
N THR A 378 -30.62 13.96 20.68
CA THR A 378 -31.32 12.97 19.86
C THR A 378 -30.30 12.15 19.06
N PRO A 379 -30.60 10.89 18.72
CA PRO A 379 -29.73 10.08 17.88
C PRO A 379 -29.62 10.64 16.46
N GLU A 380 -30.65 11.34 15.96
CA GLU A 380 -30.64 12.00 14.66
C GLU A 380 -29.61 13.11 14.60
N ASP A 381 -29.57 13.99 15.61
CA ASP A 381 -28.59 15.08 15.68
C ASP A 381 -27.18 14.54 15.76
N LEU A 382 -26.95 13.53 16.61
CA LEU A 382 -25.65 12.90 16.74
C LEU A 382 -25.21 12.20 15.42
N ALA A 383 -26.13 11.44 14.79
CA ALA A 383 -25.86 10.78 13.53
C ALA A 383 -25.51 11.77 12.41
N TYR A 384 -26.19 12.93 12.40
CA TYR A 384 -25.89 14.02 11.46
C TYR A 384 -24.47 14.57 11.67
N ILE A 385 -24.06 14.85 12.92
CA ILE A 385 -22.70 15.35 13.22
C ILE A 385 -21.64 14.32 12.83
N LEU A 386 -21.84 13.04 13.16
CA LEU A 386 -20.94 11.97 12.77
C LEU A 386 -20.82 11.89 11.23
N ALA A 387 -21.92 11.92 10.52
CA ALA A 387 -21.96 11.85 9.07
C ALA A 387 -21.19 13.01 8.42
N TRP A 388 -21.45 14.24 8.85
CA TRP A 388 -20.81 15.43 8.30
C TRP A 388 -19.31 15.55 8.64
N ALA A 389 -18.86 14.97 9.76
CA ALA A 389 -17.44 14.85 10.03
C ALA A 389 -16.73 14.05 8.94
N ALA A 390 -17.36 13.02 8.39
CA ALA A 390 -16.82 12.28 7.25
C ALA A 390 -16.75 13.10 5.96
N ALA A 391 -17.56 14.15 5.82
CA ALA A 391 -17.50 15.02 4.64
C ALA A 391 -16.15 15.76 4.53
N SER A 392 -15.45 16.00 5.66
CA SER A 392 -14.11 16.61 5.67
C SER A 392 -13.02 15.67 5.13
N THR A 393 -13.26 14.36 5.15
CA THR A 393 -12.35 13.34 4.56
C THR A 393 -12.69 13.03 3.09
N TRP A 394 -13.59 13.78 2.49
CA TRP A 394 -14.02 13.57 1.13
C TRP A 394 -13.17 14.38 0.14
N SER A 395 -12.28 13.71 -0.58
CA SER A 395 -11.42 14.32 -1.60
C SER A 395 -12.19 14.57 -2.90
N THR A 396 -12.86 15.72 -2.98
CA THR A 396 -13.78 16.05 -4.06
C THR A 396 -13.14 16.25 -5.42
N ASN A 397 -11.86 16.66 -5.45
CA ASN A 397 -11.14 16.93 -6.71
C ASN A 397 -10.31 15.73 -7.22
N TRP A 398 -10.17 14.68 -6.42
CA TRP A 398 -9.35 13.53 -6.79
C TRP A 398 -10.18 12.25 -6.91
N TRP A 399 -10.94 11.92 -5.88
CA TRP A 399 -11.71 10.69 -5.80
C TRP A 399 -13.10 10.96 -5.23
N PRO A 400 -14.04 11.45 -6.05
CA PRO A 400 -15.39 11.79 -5.57
C PRO A 400 -16.23 10.55 -5.23
N LEU A 401 -15.82 9.35 -5.69
CA LEU A 401 -16.52 8.12 -5.40
C LEU A 401 -15.84 7.39 -4.25
N ALA A 402 -16.60 7.28 -3.28
CA ALA A 402 -16.43 6.80 -1.97
C ALA A 402 -15.75 5.45 -1.80
N GLU A 403 -14.96 5.46 -0.82
CA GLU A 403 -14.32 4.32 -0.20
C GLU A 403 -14.82 4.21 1.24
N PRO A 404 -14.69 3.04 1.91
CA PRO A 404 -15.17 2.88 3.27
C PRO A 404 -14.62 3.95 4.22
N SER A 405 -15.48 4.46 5.09
CA SER A 405 -15.06 5.28 6.22
C SER A 405 -15.23 4.49 7.52
N VAL A 406 -14.24 4.57 8.40
CA VAL A 406 -14.29 3.92 9.72
C VAL A 406 -14.66 4.94 10.78
N PHE A 407 -15.68 4.64 11.54
CA PHE A 407 -16.08 5.44 12.71
C PHE A 407 -15.76 4.65 13.97
N ILE A 408 -14.96 5.24 14.83
CA ILE A 408 -14.73 4.76 16.18
C ILE A 408 -15.62 5.57 17.10
N ILE A 409 -16.70 4.96 17.52
CA ILE A 409 -17.74 5.59 18.34
C ILE A 409 -17.39 5.43 19.80
N CYS A 410 -17.28 6.53 20.54
CA CYS A 410 -17.04 6.45 21.98
C CYS A 410 -18.26 5.90 22.73
N PRO A 411 -18.08 5.33 23.93
CA PRO A 411 -19.15 4.73 24.73
C PRO A 411 -20.34 5.66 24.98
N GLU A 412 -20.12 6.93 25.30
CA GLU A 412 -21.22 7.88 25.53
C GLU A 412 -22.06 8.16 24.27
N HIS A 413 -21.45 8.18 23.09
CA HIS A 413 -22.16 8.30 21.83
C HIS A 413 -22.90 7.00 21.47
N ALA A 414 -22.29 5.85 21.72
CA ALA A 414 -22.91 4.53 21.52
C ALA A 414 -24.15 4.35 22.42
N GLU A 415 -24.08 4.83 23.68
CA GLU A 415 -25.21 4.84 24.61
C GLU A 415 -26.41 5.63 24.11
N MET A 416 -26.19 6.74 23.41
CA MET A 416 -27.29 7.51 22.80
C MET A 416 -28.07 6.66 21.82
N PHE A 417 -27.40 5.90 20.97
CA PHE A 417 -28.04 5.01 20.01
C PHE A 417 -28.71 3.83 20.70
N ARG A 418 -28.08 3.26 21.74
CA ARG A 418 -28.65 2.18 22.55
C ARG A 418 -29.96 2.61 23.22
N ALA A 419 -29.96 3.77 23.88
CA ALA A 419 -31.13 4.28 24.60
C ALA A 419 -32.33 4.53 23.68
N HIS A 420 -32.09 4.81 22.40
CA HIS A 420 -33.14 5.04 21.40
C HIS A 420 -33.35 3.84 20.45
N HIS A 421 -32.80 2.68 20.76
CA HIS A 421 -32.94 1.43 19.97
C HIS A 421 -32.55 1.57 18.49
N TRP A 422 -31.52 2.38 18.20
CA TRP A 422 -31.00 2.46 16.85
C TRP A 422 -30.13 1.26 16.52
N THR A 423 -30.53 0.53 15.50
CA THR A 423 -29.68 -0.53 14.94
C THR A 423 -28.50 0.07 14.22
N LYS A 424 -27.42 -0.70 14.08
CA LYS A 424 -26.24 -0.32 13.29
C LYS A 424 -26.61 0.01 11.85
N GLN A 425 -27.54 -0.75 11.28
CA GLN A 425 -28.04 -0.54 9.91
C GLN A 425 -28.80 0.79 9.80
N ARG A 426 -29.71 1.12 10.75
CA ARG A 426 -30.42 2.41 10.76
C ARG A 426 -29.45 3.59 10.80
N LEU A 427 -28.38 3.50 11.63
CA LEU A 427 -27.38 4.55 11.70
C LEU A 427 -26.64 4.70 10.36
N ARG A 428 -26.22 3.59 9.74
CA ARG A 428 -25.57 3.59 8.42
C ARG A 428 -26.45 4.22 7.34
N GLU A 429 -27.71 3.83 7.28
CA GLU A 429 -28.67 4.37 6.31
C GLU A 429 -28.86 5.89 6.50
N TYR A 430 -29.06 6.34 7.74
CA TYR A 430 -29.18 7.75 8.03
C TYR A 430 -27.93 8.54 7.59
N MET A 431 -26.74 8.05 7.94
CA MET A 431 -25.48 8.71 7.58
C MET A 431 -25.26 8.73 6.07
N PHE A 432 -25.60 7.64 5.39
CA PHE A 432 -25.51 7.51 3.94
C PHE A 432 -26.38 8.56 3.22
N GLU A 433 -27.62 8.74 3.69
CA GLU A 433 -28.54 9.75 3.14
C GLU A 433 -28.08 11.19 3.44
N ALA A 434 -27.50 11.42 4.62
CA ALA A 434 -27.15 12.75 5.09
C ALA A 434 -25.94 13.38 4.36
N VAL A 435 -25.01 12.57 3.79
CA VAL A 435 -23.76 13.08 3.20
C VAL A 435 -23.79 12.99 1.67
N HIS A 436 -24.23 14.06 1.07
CA HIS A 436 -24.21 14.25 -0.38
C HIS A 436 -23.83 15.70 -0.73
N LYS A 437 -23.41 15.90 -1.97
CA LYS A 437 -23.13 17.23 -2.56
C LYS A 437 -23.66 17.26 -3.99
N LEU A 438 -23.96 18.44 -4.49
CA LEU A 438 -24.28 18.58 -5.91
C LEU A 438 -23.01 18.37 -6.76
N ALA A 439 -23.18 17.80 -7.92
CA ALA A 439 -22.05 17.53 -8.84
C ALA A 439 -21.23 18.79 -9.14
N ARG A 440 -21.89 19.96 -9.30
CA ARG A 440 -21.21 21.24 -9.50
C ARG A 440 -20.32 21.68 -8.33
N ASP A 441 -20.64 21.25 -7.09
CA ASP A 441 -19.85 21.61 -5.91
C ASP A 441 -18.63 20.69 -5.73
N LEU A 442 -18.66 19.53 -6.40
CA LEU A 442 -17.55 18.59 -6.44
C LEU A 442 -16.58 18.87 -7.59
N SER A 443 -17.06 19.54 -8.65
CA SER A 443 -16.29 19.84 -9.86
C SER A 443 -15.73 21.25 -9.81
N ARG A 444 -14.63 21.45 -9.08
CA ARG A 444 -13.90 22.72 -9.12
C ARG A 444 -12.64 22.57 -9.97
N GLY A 445 -12.67 23.15 -11.18
CA GLY A 445 -11.59 23.09 -12.16
C GLY A 445 -11.91 22.18 -13.35
N GLU A 446 -11.06 22.24 -14.38
CA GLU A 446 -11.30 21.62 -15.70
C GLU A 446 -11.15 20.10 -15.72
N THR A 447 -10.64 19.46 -14.65
CA THR A 447 -10.07 18.12 -14.70
C THR A 447 -10.73 17.09 -13.80
N THR A 448 -11.97 17.27 -13.33
CA THR A 448 -12.62 16.25 -12.50
C THR A 448 -13.24 15.15 -13.38
N PRO A 449 -12.56 14.00 -13.60
CA PRO A 449 -12.99 13.02 -14.60
C PRO A 449 -14.15 12.13 -14.15
N PHE A 450 -14.59 12.23 -12.88
CA PHE A 450 -15.48 11.25 -12.26
C PHE A 450 -16.89 11.75 -11.92
N VAL A 451 -17.16 13.03 -12.09
CA VAL A 451 -18.48 13.59 -11.82
C VAL A 451 -19.22 13.78 -13.14
N HIS A 452 -20.48 13.35 -13.19
CA HIS A 452 -21.34 13.51 -14.35
C HIS A 452 -21.44 15.00 -14.72
N ARG A 453 -20.64 15.43 -15.72
CA ARG A 453 -20.70 16.78 -16.28
C ARG A 453 -22.02 17.08 -16.98
N SER A 454 -22.82 16.05 -17.27
CA SER A 454 -24.11 16.13 -17.95
C SER A 454 -25.24 16.67 -17.07
N ASP A 455 -25.11 16.54 -15.75
CA ASP A 455 -26.09 17.07 -14.79
C ASP A 455 -25.36 17.71 -13.59
N PRO A 456 -25.16 19.02 -13.60
CA PRO A 456 -24.49 19.72 -12.51
C PRO A 456 -25.28 19.75 -11.21
N ASP A 457 -26.57 19.48 -11.27
CA ASP A 457 -27.48 19.45 -10.10
C ASP A 457 -27.70 18.04 -9.56
N ALA A 458 -27.09 17.01 -10.17
CA ALA A 458 -27.16 15.65 -9.65
C ALA A 458 -26.57 15.56 -8.26
N GLU A 459 -27.26 14.89 -7.36
CA GLU A 459 -26.75 14.57 -6.02
C GLU A 459 -25.71 13.45 -6.11
N VAL A 460 -24.53 13.70 -5.57
CA VAL A 460 -23.44 12.73 -5.44
C VAL A 460 -23.24 12.39 -3.97
N ARG A 461 -23.41 11.14 -3.60
CA ARG A 461 -23.23 10.66 -2.24
C ARG A 461 -21.76 10.35 -1.98
N LYS A 462 -21.32 10.52 -0.72
CA LYS A 462 -19.95 10.18 -0.33
C LYS A 462 -19.67 8.69 -0.45
N TRP A 463 -20.59 7.84 -0.13
CA TRP A 463 -20.49 6.38 -0.18
C TRP A 463 -21.36 5.80 -1.30
N ARG A 464 -21.02 4.64 -1.79
CA ARG A 464 -21.83 3.91 -2.78
C ARG A 464 -22.99 3.16 -2.13
N SER A 465 -22.80 2.74 -0.90
CA SER A 465 -23.80 2.05 -0.10
C SER A 465 -23.58 2.25 1.39
N PRO A 466 -24.61 2.03 2.23
CA PRO A 466 -24.50 2.12 3.70
C PRO A 466 -23.42 1.18 4.29
N GLU A 467 -23.14 0.04 3.65
CA GLU A 467 -22.16 -0.96 4.11
C GLU A 467 -20.71 -0.45 4.06
N GLN A 468 -20.46 0.63 3.32
CA GLN A 468 -19.14 1.30 3.32
C GLN A 468 -18.90 2.15 4.58
N ILE A 469 -19.89 2.27 5.45
CA ILE A 469 -19.78 2.95 6.74
C ILE A 469 -19.48 1.90 7.81
N ILE A 470 -18.21 1.79 8.19
CA ILE A 470 -17.76 0.83 9.20
C ILE A 470 -17.88 1.49 10.56
N LEU A 471 -18.65 0.86 11.46
CA LEU A 471 -18.90 1.38 12.80
C LEU A 471 -18.28 0.44 13.84
N LEU A 472 -17.45 0.99 14.71
CA LEU A 472 -16.78 0.31 15.83
C LEU A 472 -17.08 1.08 17.11
N VAL A 473 -17.17 0.39 18.23
CA VAL A 473 -17.19 1.03 19.55
C VAL A 473 -15.83 0.84 20.19
N ALA A 474 -15.19 1.93 20.60
CA ALA A 474 -13.98 1.95 21.40
C ALA A 474 -13.75 3.34 21.99
N GLY A 475 -12.95 3.41 23.02
CA GLY A 475 -12.61 4.66 23.71
C GLY A 475 -13.00 4.66 25.18
N GLY A 476 -12.64 5.72 25.89
CA GLY A 476 -12.96 5.89 27.31
C GLY A 476 -14.45 6.12 27.58
N GLU A 477 -14.91 5.74 28.76
CA GLU A 477 -16.30 5.87 29.19
C GLU A 477 -16.72 7.31 29.46
N ALA A 478 -15.77 8.23 29.62
CA ALA A 478 -16.04 9.66 29.87
C ALA A 478 -15.46 10.53 28.76
N GLY A 479 -16.30 11.41 28.23
CA GLY A 479 -15.94 12.34 27.17
C GLY A 479 -16.53 11.95 25.80
N ARG A 480 -17.25 12.89 25.23
CA ARG A 480 -17.99 12.72 23.98
C ARG A 480 -17.11 13.03 22.76
N TYR A 481 -16.10 12.18 22.57
CA TYR A 481 -15.19 12.23 21.43
C TYR A 481 -15.20 10.90 20.68
N SER A 482 -15.74 10.92 19.50
CA SER A 482 -15.60 9.83 18.52
C SER A 482 -14.53 10.18 17.50
N ALA A 483 -14.23 9.29 16.58
CA ALA A 483 -13.32 9.55 15.48
C ALA A 483 -13.87 9.01 14.15
N VAL A 484 -13.51 9.69 13.06
CA VAL A 484 -13.66 9.14 11.71
C VAL A 484 -12.29 9.03 11.07
N LEU A 485 -12.05 7.92 10.41
CA LEU A 485 -10.88 7.67 9.60
C LEU A 485 -11.31 7.69 8.13
N GLY A 486 -10.59 8.48 7.36
CA GLY A 486 -10.79 8.55 5.92
C GLY A 486 -10.34 7.27 5.23
N PRO A 487 -10.73 7.14 3.97
CA PRO A 487 -10.39 5.97 3.20
C PRO A 487 -8.94 6.00 2.73
N CYS A 488 -8.25 4.89 2.91
CA CYS A 488 -7.01 4.57 2.23
C CYS A 488 -7.10 3.19 1.60
N THR A 489 -8.13 3.02 0.79
CA THR A 489 -8.32 1.77 0.06
C THR A 489 -7.75 1.87 -1.35
N GLY A 490 -6.75 2.72 -1.55
CA GLY A 490 -6.19 3.05 -2.84
C GLY A 490 -6.26 1.91 -3.84
N MET A 491 -6.81 2.18 -5.02
CA MET A 491 -6.83 1.25 -6.15
C MET A 491 -7.62 -0.06 -5.93
N GLY A 492 -8.64 -0.06 -5.07
CA GLY A 492 -9.54 -1.21 -4.88
C GLY A 492 -9.20 -2.12 -3.70
N SER A 493 -8.41 -1.66 -2.76
CA SER A 493 -8.21 -2.32 -1.47
C SER A 493 -9.53 -2.66 -0.79
N GLN A 494 -9.64 -3.87 -0.25
CA GLN A 494 -10.80 -4.34 0.50
C GLN A 494 -10.44 -4.53 1.98
N ILE A 495 -11.45 -4.53 2.82
CA ILE A 495 -11.30 -4.93 4.22
C ILE A 495 -11.16 -6.45 4.27
N VAL A 496 -10.11 -6.94 4.91
CA VAL A 496 -9.81 -8.38 5.03
C VAL A 496 -9.77 -8.79 6.49
N SER A 497 -10.34 -9.95 6.80
CA SER A 497 -10.30 -10.52 8.14
C SER A 497 -9.65 -11.90 8.12
N ALA A 498 -8.91 -12.22 9.18
CA ALA A 498 -8.31 -13.52 9.39
C ALA A 498 -8.55 -13.99 10.83
N GLU A 499 -8.86 -15.26 10.99
CA GLU A 499 -9.00 -15.88 12.31
C GLU A 499 -7.64 -16.00 13.00
N VAL A 500 -7.61 -15.71 14.28
CA VAL A 500 -6.42 -15.93 15.11
C VAL A 500 -6.39 -17.41 15.50
N ALA A 501 -5.36 -18.14 15.08
CA ALA A 501 -5.21 -19.54 15.41
C ALA A 501 -5.17 -19.77 16.94
N ALA A 502 -5.83 -20.81 17.40
CA ALA A 502 -5.76 -21.21 18.81
C ALA A 502 -4.32 -21.48 19.23
N ARG A 503 -4.00 -21.11 20.46
CA ARG A 503 -2.65 -21.28 21.06
C ARG A 503 -2.21 -22.73 21.21
#